data_d3881bc42fc9c540772536bf1a624865
#
_entry.id   d3881bc42fc9c540772536bf1a624865
#
_cell.length_a   1.000
_cell.length_b   1.000
_cell.length_c   1.000
_cell.angle_alpha   90.00
_cell.angle_beta   90.00
_cell.angle_gamma   90.00
#
_symmetry.space_group_name_H-M   'P 1'
#
loop_
_entity.id
_entity.type
_entity.pdbx_description
1 polymer ?
#
loop_
_entity_poly.entity_id
_entity_poly.type
_entity_poly.pdbx_seq_one_letter_code
_entity_poly.pdbx_strand_id
1 'polypeptide(L)'
;MKSKRPIYSFLLCSLLPLLGFSQITLTNTTEITKIKQGTTYFAMKDPASPAVAAYVAAIKKAWTLNKVECIKYTDVEKNIAPNNSFVTLGANMTTSNSTMAATETRMYLELWTTNGKFTYDPKKRRHFNQADKIVVGTIELFADYYAQNNPSALYKMEYDAAGHFKNWGAGILSNYLQQLCTLLEKGTECSAKTEIANPAELQKMASTTLFVPDYVLTKFSKNSDDESKKYPEKEIFEGFTLSYKLLSLDQLNEKIVNSSAPFYYLLFVKTPTEKFVTVTDSQTGEIIYLGYTASATNFKSADLKALQKTAVKK
;
A
#
# COMPACT_ATOMS: atom_id res chain seq x y z
N MET A 1 -48.68 -9.16 -47.65
CA MET A 1 -47.58 -9.88 -46.98
C MET A 1 -46.64 -8.81 -46.43
N LYS A 2 -46.66 -8.61 -45.10
CA LYS A 2 -45.74 -7.68 -44.42
C LYS A 2 -44.63 -8.51 -43.75
N SER A 3 -43.41 -8.38 -44.26
CA SER A 3 -42.21 -9.02 -43.72
C SER A 3 -41.83 -8.36 -42.42
N LYS A 4 -41.87 -9.10 -41.32
CA LYS A 4 -41.31 -8.70 -40.00
C LYS A 4 -39.81 -9.07 -39.98
N ARG A 5 -38.93 -8.07 -40.02
CA ARG A 5 -37.49 -8.25 -39.76
C ARG A 5 -37.27 -8.42 -38.23
N PRO A 6 -36.55 -9.42 -37.74
CA PRO A 6 -36.16 -9.47 -36.36
C PRO A 6 -35.02 -8.48 -36.07
N ILE A 7 -35.25 -7.59 -35.13
CA ILE A 7 -34.20 -6.71 -34.54
C ILE A 7 -33.42 -7.58 -33.58
N TYR A 8 -32.21 -8.00 -33.95
CA TYR A 8 -31.25 -8.56 -33.02
C TYR A 8 -30.62 -7.41 -32.24
N SER A 9 -31.15 -7.17 -31.05
CA SER A 9 -30.51 -6.32 -30.04
C SER A 9 -29.25 -7.03 -29.55
N PHE A 10 -28.09 -6.65 -30.11
CA PHE A 10 -26.80 -7.04 -29.60
C PHE A 10 -26.60 -6.32 -28.28
N LEU A 11 -26.90 -7.00 -27.17
CA LEU A 11 -26.54 -6.56 -25.83
C LEU A 11 -25.02 -6.72 -25.69
N LEU A 12 -24.30 -5.68 -26.11
CA LEU A 12 -22.86 -5.56 -25.87
C LEU A 12 -22.69 -5.32 -24.37
N CYS A 13 -22.64 -6.40 -23.58
CA CYS A 13 -22.11 -6.36 -22.22
C CYS A 13 -20.67 -5.90 -22.30
N SER A 14 -20.47 -4.59 -22.22
CA SER A 14 -19.15 -4.02 -21.94
C SER A 14 -18.75 -4.53 -20.54
N LEU A 15 -17.92 -5.56 -20.51
CA LEU A 15 -17.07 -5.91 -19.38
C LEU A 15 -16.12 -4.72 -19.18
N LEU A 16 -16.63 -3.67 -18.54
CA LEU A 16 -15.75 -2.68 -17.92
C LEU A 16 -14.98 -3.45 -16.86
N PRO A 17 -13.65 -3.54 -16.94
CA PRO A 17 -12.86 -4.08 -15.87
C PRO A 17 -13.20 -3.23 -14.63
N LEU A 18 -13.78 -3.85 -13.61
CA LEU A 18 -13.93 -3.25 -12.29
C LEU A 18 -12.53 -2.83 -11.87
N LEU A 19 -12.28 -1.53 -11.91
CA LEU A 19 -11.02 -0.95 -11.48
C LEU A 19 -10.89 -1.22 -9.98
N GLY A 20 -10.12 -2.24 -9.66
CA GLY A 20 -9.82 -2.59 -8.29
C GLY A 20 -8.87 -1.53 -7.70
N PHE A 21 -9.26 -0.93 -6.59
CA PHE A 21 -8.46 0.02 -5.83
C PHE A 21 -8.01 -0.63 -4.53
N SER A 22 -6.92 -0.15 -3.94
CA SER A 22 -6.28 -0.79 -2.80
C SER A 22 -6.09 0.23 -1.68
N GLN A 23 -5.41 -0.15 -0.60
CA GLN A 23 -4.87 0.81 0.38
C GLN A 23 -3.98 1.90 -0.26
N ILE A 24 -4.06 2.07 -1.56
CA ILE A 24 -3.38 3.07 -2.39
C ILE A 24 -4.41 4.11 -2.81
N THR A 25 -4.07 5.38 -2.65
CA THR A 25 -4.80 6.50 -3.21
C THR A 25 -4.01 7.08 -4.37
N LEU A 26 -4.66 7.37 -5.49
CA LEU A 26 -4.08 8.07 -6.62
C LEU A 26 -4.88 9.34 -6.90
N THR A 27 -4.18 10.46 -6.93
CA THR A 27 -4.73 11.81 -7.16
C THR A 27 -3.85 12.57 -8.14
N ASN A 28 -4.29 13.76 -8.58
CA ASN A 28 -3.49 14.61 -9.46
C ASN A 28 -2.91 13.87 -10.67
N THR A 29 -3.73 13.03 -11.31
CA THR A 29 -3.32 12.15 -12.40
C THR A 29 -2.78 12.89 -13.63
N THR A 30 -3.04 14.20 -13.75
CA THR A 30 -2.45 15.06 -14.77
C THR A 30 -0.91 15.14 -14.69
N GLU A 31 -0.32 14.88 -13.52
CA GLU A 31 1.12 14.89 -13.33
C GLU A 31 1.82 13.61 -13.85
N ILE A 32 1.07 12.54 -14.11
CA ILE A 32 1.63 11.23 -14.51
C ILE A 32 2.46 11.34 -15.80
N THR A 33 2.02 12.15 -16.76
CA THR A 33 2.77 12.35 -18.01
C THR A 33 4.15 12.94 -17.77
N LYS A 34 4.27 13.89 -16.84
CA LYS A 34 5.56 14.48 -16.44
C LYS A 34 6.43 13.44 -15.74
N ILE A 35 5.85 12.69 -14.80
CA ILE A 35 6.56 11.62 -14.08
C ILE A 35 7.15 10.61 -15.07
N LYS A 36 6.39 10.15 -16.05
CA LYS A 36 6.85 9.20 -17.09
C LYS A 36 8.06 9.70 -17.87
N GLN A 37 8.25 11.01 -17.99
CA GLN A 37 9.34 11.65 -18.74
C GLN A 37 10.59 11.92 -17.89
N GLY A 38 10.48 11.82 -16.58
CA GLY A 38 11.56 12.14 -15.64
C GLY A 38 12.22 10.93 -15.01
N THR A 39 12.87 11.17 -13.87
CA THR A 39 13.42 10.15 -12.98
C THR A 39 12.64 10.14 -11.68
N THR A 40 12.31 8.95 -11.17
CA THR A 40 11.73 8.78 -9.85
C THR A 40 12.82 8.46 -8.84
N TYR A 41 12.89 9.25 -7.78
CA TYR A 41 13.86 9.11 -6.71
C TYR A 41 13.22 8.54 -5.45
N PHE A 42 13.70 7.37 -5.01
CA PHE A 42 13.31 6.80 -3.72
C PHE A 42 14.27 7.28 -2.65
N ALA A 43 13.75 8.10 -1.72
CA ALA A 43 14.55 8.66 -0.64
C ALA A 43 14.63 7.69 0.55
N MET A 44 15.83 7.45 1.04
CA MET A 44 16.12 6.64 2.21
C MET A 44 17.30 7.20 2.99
N LYS A 45 17.58 6.68 4.17
CA LYS A 45 18.67 7.19 5.00
C LYS A 45 20.04 7.00 4.32
N ASP A 46 20.34 5.77 3.91
CA ASP A 46 21.56 5.45 3.19
C ASP A 46 21.33 4.29 2.20
N PRO A 47 21.16 4.57 0.89
CA PRO A 47 20.90 3.55 -0.11
C PRO A 47 22.09 2.59 -0.36
N ALA A 48 23.29 2.92 0.14
CA ALA A 48 24.46 2.07 0.04
C ALA A 48 24.59 1.09 1.23
N SER A 49 23.75 1.25 2.27
CA SER A 49 23.78 0.35 3.43
C SER A 49 23.38 -1.07 3.04
N PRO A 50 24.14 -2.11 3.48
CA PRO A 50 23.75 -3.50 3.28
C PRO A 50 22.37 -3.84 3.86
N ALA A 51 21.94 -3.14 4.92
CA ALA A 51 20.64 -3.35 5.57
C ALA A 51 19.45 -3.04 4.64
N VAL A 52 19.62 -2.16 3.64
CA VAL A 52 18.55 -1.82 2.70
C VAL A 52 18.75 -2.42 1.30
N ALA A 53 19.76 -3.25 1.10
CA ALA A 53 20.08 -3.81 -0.22
C ALA A 53 18.89 -4.55 -0.85
N ALA A 54 18.13 -5.32 -0.06
CA ALA A 54 16.93 -6.02 -0.50
C ALA A 54 15.83 -5.04 -0.96
N TYR A 55 15.64 -3.92 -0.27
CA TYR A 55 14.68 -2.88 -0.66
C TYR A 55 15.12 -2.17 -1.95
N VAL A 56 16.38 -1.83 -2.09
CA VAL A 56 16.93 -1.23 -3.32
C VAL A 56 16.72 -2.15 -4.51
N ALA A 57 16.96 -3.45 -4.34
CA ALA A 57 16.74 -4.45 -5.39
C ALA A 57 15.23 -4.56 -5.74
N ALA A 58 14.35 -4.60 -4.73
CA ALA A 58 12.90 -4.65 -4.92
C ALA A 58 12.39 -3.42 -5.67
N ILE A 59 12.82 -2.21 -5.29
CA ILE A 59 12.47 -0.95 -5.94
C ILE A 59 12.87 -0.98 -7.42
N LYS A 60 14.14 -1.30 -7.71
CA LYS A 60 14.66 -1.34 -9.09
C LYS A 60 13.97 -2.37 -9.97
N LYS A 61 13.53 -3.49 -9.38
CA LYS A 61 12.82 -4.55 -10.10
C LYS A 61 11.35 -4.19 -10.36
N ALA A 62 10.68 -3.61 -9.36
CA ALA A 62 9.23 -3.40 -9.38
C ALA A 62 8.81 -2.07 -10.04
N TRP A 63 9.67 -1.05 -9.99
CA TRP A 63 9.36 0.25 -10.59
C TRP A 63 9.62 0.24 -12.08
N THR A 64 8.57 0.18 -12.88
CA THR A 64 8.64 0.05 -14.35
C THR A 64 8.20 1.32 -15.10
N LEU A 65 7.69 2.32 -14.38
CA LEU A 65 7.05 3.49 -14.99
C LEU A 65 8.05 4.40 -15.75
N ASN A 66 9.24 4.60 -15.17
CA ASN A 66 10.32 5.42 -15.71
C ASN A 66 11.67 5.02 -15.07
N LYS A 67 12.73 5.79 -15.36
CA LYS A 67 14.03 5.62 -14.68
C LYS A 67 13.87 5.79 -13.16
N VAL A 68 14.46 4.89 -12.37
CA VAL A 68 14.41 4.91 -10.91
C VAL A 68 15.80 4.96 -10.30
N GLU A 69 15.96 5.77 -9.25
CA GLU A 69 17.18 5.87 -8.45
C GLU A 69 16.84 5.90 -6.95
N CYS A 70 17.71 5.30 -6.13
CA CYS A 70 17.63 5.41 -4.68
C CYS A 70 18.64 6.43 -4.19
N ILE A 71 18.19 7.42 -3.40
CA ILE A 71 19.00 8.55 -2.93
C ILE A 71 18.87 8.75 -1.43
N LYS A 72 19.80 9.50 -0.84
CA LYS A 72 19.66 9.93 0.56
C LYS A 72 18.57 11.00 0.69
N TYR A 73 17.85 11.02 1.82
CA TYR A 73 16.89 12.08 2.12
C TYR A 73 17.48 13.48 1.98
N THR A 74 18.77 13.65 2.35
CA THR A 74 19.50 14.92 2.24
C THR A 74 19.74 15.39 0.80
N ASP A 75 19.55 14.49 -0.17
CA ASP A 75 19.78 14.78 -1.59
C ASP A 75 18.49 15.07 -2.36
N VAL A 76 17.32 14.94 -1.71
CA VAL A 76 16.01 15.19 -2.35
C VAL A 76 15.97 16.58 -2.99
N GLU A 77 16.29 17.64 -2.23
CA GLU A 77 16.22 19.01 -2.73
C GLU A 77 17.14 19.26 -3.93
N LYS A 78 18.31 18.61 -3.98
CA LYS A 78 19.28 18.73 -5.08
C LYS A 78 18.79 18.10 -6.39
N ASN A 79 17.89 17.12 -6.28
CA ASN A 79 17.33 16.38 -7.42
C ASN A 79 15.99 16.94 -7.89
N ILE A 80 15.49 18.02 -7.27
CA ILE A 80 14.26 18.69 -7.71
C ILE A 80 14.51 19.36 -9.05
N ALA A 81 13.86 18.82 -10.08
CA ALA A 81 13.89 19.33 -11.45
C ALA A 81 12.51 19.08 -12.11
N PRO A 82 12.19 19.77 -13.20
CA PRO A 82 10.99 19.46 -13.98
C PRO A 82 10.92 17.97 -14.33
N ASN A 83 9.73 17.40 -14.22
CA ASN A 83 9.42 15.99 -14.50
C ASN A 83 9.99 14.96 -13.51
N ASN A 84 10.88 15.33 -12.60
CA ASN A 84 11.32 14.41 -11.56
C ASN A 84 10.21 14.19 -10.51
N SER A 85 10.18 12.97 -9.99
CA SER A 85 9.26 12.58 -8.93
C SER A 85 10.03 11.91 -7.78
N PHE A 86 9.40 11.86 -6.64
CA PHE A 86 10.01 11.37 -5.41
C PHE A 86 9.06 10.44 -4.69
N VAL A 87 9.61 9.36 -4.15
CA VAL A 87 8.91 8.48 -3.23
C VAL A 87 9.56 8.62 -1.86
N THR A 88 8.77 9.08 -0.89
CA THR A 88 9.24 9.36 0.47
C THR A 88 8.27 8.79 1.50
N LEU A 89 8.77 8.47 2.70
CA LEU A 89 7.90 8.27 3.84
C LEU A 89 7.27 9.61 4.24
N GLY A 90 5.96 9.61 4.43
CA GLY A 90 5.18 10.74 4.88
C GLY A 90 4.46 10.44 6.19
N ALA A 91 4.22 11.48 6.97
CA ALA A 91 3.41 11.41 8.17
C ALA A 91 2.48 12.63 8.24
N ASN A 92 1.23 12.39 8.60
CA ASN A 92 0.26 13.45 8.86
C ASN A 92 -0.28 13.30 10.28
N MET A 93 -0.09 14.34 11.08
CA MET A 93 -0.55 14.41 12.46
C MET A 93 -1.90 15.13 12.51
N THR A 94 -2.91 14.45 13.03
CA THR A 94 -4.22 15.05 13.30
C THR A 94 -4.46 15.08 14.79
N THR A 95 -4.85 16.24 15.30
CA THR A 95 -5.24 16.39 16.71
C THR A 95 -6.76 16.26 16.78
N SER A 96 -7.26 15.33 17.57
CA SER A 96 -8.71 15.23 17.79
C SER A 96 -9.19 16.44 18.61
N ASN A 97 -10.34 16.99 18.21
CA ASN A 97 -11.00 18.09 18.96
C ASN A 97 -11.70 17.61 20.23
N SER A 98 -11.39 16.40 20.72
CA SER A 98 -11.94 15.89 21.97
C SER A 98 -11.27 16.54 23.18
N THR A 99 -11.96 16.56 24.34
CA THR A 99 -11.46 17.08 25.61
C THR A 99 -10.16 16.41 26.10
N MET A 100 -9.77 15.27 25.53
CA MET A 100 -8.45 14.67 25.61
C MET A 100 -7.85 14.73 24.20
N ALA A 101 -7.12 15.77 23.88
CA ALA A 101 -6.46 15.95 22.59
C ALA A 101 -5.47 14.80 22.35
N ALA A 102 -5.94 13.74 21.69
CA ALA A 102 -5.06 12.69 21.22
C ALA A 102 -4.52 13.08 19.86
N THR A 103 -3.22 13.12 19.73
CA THR A 103 -2.56 13.28 18.43
C THR A 103 -2.48 11.92 17.77
N GLU A 104 -3.11 11.78 16.62
CA GLU A 104 -3.07 10.57 15.82
C GLU A 104 -2.18 10.80 14.61
N THR A 105 -1.17 9.96 14.42
CA THR A 105 -0.24 10.05 13.30
C THR A 105 -0.56 8.97 12.27
N ARG A 106 -0.98 9.41 11.08
CA ARG A 106 -1.13 8.56 9.91
C ARG A 106 0.18 8.52 9.15
N MET A 107 0.64 7.35 8.79
CA MET A 107 1.89 7.14 8.07
C MET A 107 1.65 6.49 6.73
N TYR A 108 2.41 6.92 5.73
CA TYR A 108 2.25 6.46 4.36
C TYR A 108 3.55 6.58 3.58
N LEU A 109 3.66 5.80 2.53
CA LEU A 109 4.62 6.04 1.46
C LEU A 109 3.94 6.96 0.45
N GLU A 110 4.55 8.09 0.09
CA GLU A 110 3.99 9.05 -0.86
C GLU A 110 4.84 9.19 -2.12
N LEU A 111 4.17 9.14 -3.27
CA LEU A 111 4.72 9.56 -4.56
C LEU A 111 4.30 11.01 -4.81
N TRP A 112 5.26 11.89 -5.04
CA TRP A 112 5.00 13.30 -5.30
C TRP A 112 5.92 13.88 -6.36
N THR A 113 5.50 14.99 -6.94
CA THR A 113 6.30 15.85 -7.82
C THR A 113 6.25 17.29 -7.32
N THR A 114 6.85 18.22 -8.05
CA THR A 114 6.90 19.64 -7.66
C THR A 114 5.96 20.49 -8.50
N ASN A 115 5.44 21.57 -7.88
CA ASN A 115 4.67 22.60 -8.58
C ASN A 115 5.54 23.56 -9.42
N GLY A 116 6.86 23.33 -9.50
CA GLY A 116 7.81 24.14 -10.26
C GLY A 116 8.22 25.48 -9.61
N LYS A 117 7.70 25.82 -8.43
CA LYS A 117 8.02 27.10 -7.73
C LYS A 117 9.32 27.01 -6.93
N PHE A 118 9.81 25.82 -6.62
CA PHE A 118 11.05 25.59 -5.95
C PHE A 118 12.18 25.35 -6.94
N THR A 119 13.33 26.02 -6.70
CA THR A 119 14.59 25.74 -7.39
C THR A 119 15.67 25.63 -6.33
N TYR A 120 16.41 24.53 -6.32
CA TYR A 120 17.52 24.34 -5.40
C TYR A 120 18.63 25.35 -5.71
N ASP A 121 19.04 26.10 -4.69
CA ASP A 121 20.20 26.99 -4.74
C ASP A 121 20.99 26.83 -3.42
N PRO A 122 22.20 26.27 -3.45
CA PRO A 122 22.97 26.00 -2.24
C PRO A 122 23.34 27.27 -1.47
N LYS A 123 23.24 28.46 -2.11
CA LYS A 123 23.52 29.76 -1.48
C LYS A 123 22.27 30.38 -0.85
N LYS A 124 21.08 29.90 -1.17
CA LYS A 124 19.82 30.42 -0.63
C LYS A 124 19.36 29.59 0.57
N ARG A 125 18.76 30.28 1.57
CA ARG A 125 18.22 29.63 2.77
C ARG A 125 16.80 29.04 2.60
N ARG A 126 16.24 29.10 1.38
CA ARG A 126 14.91 28.53 1.13
C ARG A 126 15.01 27.02 1.01
N HIS A 127 14.33 26.33 1.90
CA HIS A 127 14.15 24.90 1.85
C HIS A 127 12.84 24.53 1.15
N PHE A 128 12.81 23.36 0.56
CA PHE A 128 11.61 22.75 0.03
C PHE A 128 10.60 22.47 1.14
N ASN A 129 9.31 22.71 0.89
CA ASN A 129 8.25 22.52 1.89
C ASN A 129 7.02 21.86 1.27
N GLN A 130 6.02 21.52 2.11
CA GLN A 130 4.80 20.84 1.67
C GLN A 130 4.01 21.62 0.61
N ALA A 131 4.04 22.97 0.63
CA ALA A 131 3.34 23.79 -0.36
C ALA A 131 3.97 23.70 -1.77
N ASP A 132 5.20 23.19 -1.88
CA ASP A 132 5.88 22.99 -3.14
C ASP A 132 5.59 21.59 -3.76
N LYS A 133 4.98 20.69 -2.99
CA LYS A 133 4.63 19.32 -3.44
C LYS A 133 3.29 19.27 -4.16
N ILE A 134 3.22 18.36 -5.14
CA ILE A 134 1.98 17.82 -5.69
C ILE A 134 2.01 16.31 -5.42
N VAL A 135 1.22 15.85 -4.48
CA VAL A 135 1.13 14.43 -4.15
C VAL A 135 0.29 13.74 -5.23
N VAL A 136 0.82 12.66 -5.80
CA VAL A 136 0.19 11.89 -6.88
C VAL A 136 -0.31 10.54 -6.39
N GLY A 137 0.40 9.92 -5.46
CA GLY A 137 -0.02 8.63 -4.92
C GLY A 137 0.39 8.48 -3.46
N THR A 138 -0.41 7.75 -2.68
CA THR A 138 -0.08 7.35 -1.31
C THR A 138 -0.40 5.89 -1.08
N ILE A 139 0.43 5.23 -0.27
CA ILE A 139 0.24 3.84 0.18
C ILE A 139 0.18 3.86 1.69
N GLU A 140 -0.94 3.42 2.27
CA GLU A 140 -1.11 3.41 3.72
C GLU A 140 -0.18 2.41 4.40
N LEU A 141 0.49 2.87 5.45
CA LEU A 141 1.36 2.05 6.27
C LEU A 141 0.77 1.81 7.66
N PHE A 142 0.88 0.58 8.11
CA PHE A 142 0.49 0.22 9.46
C PHE A 142 1.69 0.45 10.40
N ALA A 143 1.78 1.63 10.96
CA ALA A 143 2.75 1.98 11.98
C ALA A 143 2.29 1.49 13.35
N ASP A 144 3.21 0.95 14.15
CA ASP A 144 2.96 0.63 15.55
C ASP A 144 2.84 1.90 16.41
N TYR A 145 2.56 1.72 17.70
CA TYR A 145 2.39 2.83 18.62
C TYR A 145 3.67 3.69 18.75
N TYR A 146 4.85 3.06 18.75
CA TYR A 146 6.11 3.80 18.82
C TYR A 146 6.30 4.72 17.62
N ALA A 147 6.13 4.21 16.41
CA ALA A 147 6.28 4.99 15.19
C ALA A 147 5.27 6.14 15.11
N GLN A 148 4.02 5.91 15.54
CA GLN A 148 2.98 6.94 15.58
C GLN A 148 3.32 8.08 16.54
N ASN A 149 3.99 7.80 17.66
CA ASN A 149 4.37 8.82 18.65
C ASN A 149 5.74 9.45 18.38
N ASN A 150 6.55 8.84 17.54
CA ASN A 150 7.89 9.31 17.18
C ASN A 150 8.10 9.44 15.66
N PRO A 151 7.21 10.12 14.92
CA PRO A 151 7.28 10.14 13.46
C PRO A 151 8.58 10.73 12.93
N SER A 152 9.21 11.66 13.67
CA SER A 152 10.51 12.22 13.29
C SER A 152 11.66 11.21 13.35
N ALA A 153 11.54 10.15 14.13
CA ALA A 153 12.55 9.11 14.22
C ALA A 153 12.62 8.29 12.92
N LEU A 154 11.52 8.18 12.18
CA LEU A 154 11.44 7.41 10.94
C LEU A 154 12.39 7.92 9.85
N TYR A 155 12.59 9.21 9.76
CA TYR A 155 13.58 9.80 8.85
C TYR A 155 15.03 9.51 9.25
N LYS A 156 15.25 9.11 10.49
CA LYS A 156 16.56 8.75 11.02
C LYS A 156 16.80 7.24 10.99
N MET A 157 15.77 6.44 10.79
CA MET A 157 15.86 4.98 10.71
C MET A 157 16.33 4.53 9.34
N GLU A 158 16.82 3.28 9.27
CA GLU A 158 16.97 2.58 8.01
C GLU A 158 15.58 2.40 7.36
N TYR A 159 15.55 2.19 6.05
CA TYR A 159 14.30 2.12 5.27
C TYR A 159 13.37 0.98 5.71
N ASP A 160 13.91 -0.06 6.33
CA ASP A 160 13.17 -1.18 6.89
C ASP A 160 12.40 -0.86 8.17
N ALA A 161 12.58 0.36 8.70
CA ALA A 161 11.90 0.88 9.88
C ALA A 161 12.00 -0.03 11.14
N ALA A 162 12.96 -0.95 11.18
CA ALA A 162 13.24 -1.82 12.33
C ALA A 162 11.99 -2.53 12.92
N GLY A 163 11.05 -2.95 12.07
CA GLY A 163 9.84 -3.67 12.46
C GLY A 163 8.71 -2.81 13.02
N HIS A 164 8.81 -1.49 12.92
CA HIS A 164 7.74 -0.56 13.32
C HIS A 164 6.56 -0.48 12.33
N PHE A 165 6.73 -1.01 11.12
CA PHE A 165 5.66 -1.16 10.15
C PHE A 165 5.26 -2.63 9.99
N LYS A 166 3.97 -2.93 10.18
CA LYS A 166 3.46 -4.30 10.13
C LYS A 166 3.13 -4.79 8.71
N ASN A 167 2.99 -3.90 7.75
CA ASN A 167 2.77 -4.21 6.35
C ASN A 167 3.97 -3.80 5.49
N TRP A 168 5.16 -4.11 5.94
CA TRP A 168 6.41 -3.65 5.35
C TRP A 168 7.41 -4.79 5.13
N GLY A 169 8.33 -4.59 4.23
CA GLY A 169 9.41 -5.48 3.87
C GLY A 169 9.67 -5.43 2.38
N ALA A 170 10.79 -5.95 1.93
CA ALA A 170 11.20 -5.85 0.53
C ALA A 170 10.21 -6.52 -0.45
N GLY A 171 9.63 -7.67 -0.05
CA GLY A 171 8.64 -8.35 -0.87
C GLY A 171 7.32 -7.58 -0.97
N ILE A 172 6.79 -7.14 0.16
CA ILE A 172 5.53 -6.36 0.21
C ILE A 172 5.72 -5.04 -0.54
N LEU A 173 6.84 -4.33 -0.34
CA LEU A 173 7.16 -3.11 -1.08
C LEU A 173 7.18 -3.36 -2.59
N SER A 174 7.79 -4.47 -3.05
CA SER A 174 7.79 -4.83 -4.46
C SER A 174 6.37 -4.89 -5.03
N ASN A 175 5.45 -5.57 -4.35
CA ASN A 175 4.07 -5.67 -4.79
C ASN A 175 3.32 -4.33 -4.73
N TYR A 176 3.55 -3.51 -3.71
CA TYR A 176 2.99 -2.14 -3.67
C TYR A 176 3.42 -1.30 -4.88
N LEU A 177 4.70 -1.38 -5.25
CA LEU A 177 5.21 -0.63 -6.38
C LEU A 177 4.69 -1.16 -7.72
N GLN A 178 4.55 -2.48 -7.89
CA GLN A 178 3.93 -3.08 -9.07
C GLN A 178 2.48 -2.59 -9.22
N GLN A 179 1.71 -2.62 -8.13
CA GLN A 179 0.32 -2.13 -8.13
C GLN A 179 0.26 -0.63 -8.42
N LEU A 180 1.14 0.16 -7.79
CA LEU A 180 1.21 1.61 -8.02
C LEU A 180 1.55 1.93 -9.49
N CYS A 181 2.54 1.24 -10.08
CA CYS A 181 2.86 1.38 -11.49
C CYS A 181 1.67 1.06 -12.39
N THR A 182 0.96 -0.04 -12.10
CA THR A 182 -0.25 -0.43 -12.86
C THR A 182 -1.32 0.65 -12.79
N LEU A 183 -1.56 1.25 -11.61
CA LEU A 183 -2.53 2.32 -11.43
C LEU A 183 -2.09 3.61 -12.16
N LEU A 184 -0.81 3.97 -12.08
CA LEU A 184 -0.24 5.12 -12.78
C LEU A 184 -0.30 4.95 -14.31
N GLU A 185 -0.11 3.73 -14.82
CA GLU A 185 -0.27 3.45 -16.25
C GLU A 185 -1.70 3.65 -16.72
N LYS A 186 -2.69 3.21 -15.92
CA LYS A 186 -4.13 3.42 -16.18
C LYS A 186 -4.53 4.90 -16.09
N GLY A 187 -3.83 5.69 -15.27
CA GLY A 187 -4.07 7.13 -15.15
C GLY A 187 -5.42 7.51 -14.55
N THR A 188 -6.06 6.62 -13.81
CA THR A 188 -7.39 6.85 -13.22
C THR A 188 -7.25 7.12 -11.73
N GLU A 189 -7.83 8.21 -11.25
CA GLU A 189 -7.88 8.54 -9.83
C GLU A 189 -8.59 7.43 -9.04
N CYS A 190 -8.08 7.13 -7.87
CA CYS A 190 -8.63 6.12 -7.00
C CYS A 190 -8.50 6.49 -5.52
N SER A 191 -9.35 5.92 -4.70
CA SER A 191 -9.35 6.09 -3.26
C SER A 191 -9.07 4.76 -2.56
N ALA A 192 -8.24 4.79 -1.53
CA ALA A 192 -7.97 3.65 -0.66
C ALA A 192 -9.22 3.03 0.00
N LYS A 193 -10.35 3.78 0.05
CA LYS A 193 -11.60 3.34 0.70
C LYS A 193 -12.54 2.56 -0.22
N THR A 194 -12.23 2.44 -1.50
CA THR A 194 -13.09 1.73 -2.45
C THR A 194 -12.89 0.23 -2.30
N GLU A 195 -13.94 -0.49 -1.91
CA GLU A 195 -13.91 -1.95 -1.81
C GLU A 195 -13.60 -2.61 -3.15
N ILE A 196 -12.82 -3.69 -3.09
CA ILE A 196 -12.40 -4.47 -4.26
C ILE A 196 -12.88 -5.89 -4.11
N ALA A 197 -13.37 -6.44 -5.21
CA ALA A 197 -13.56 -7.87 -5.36
C ALA A 197 -13.34 -8.23 -6.83
N ASN A 198 -12.26 -8.97 -7.11
CA ASN A 198 -12.05 -9.63 -8.41
C ASN A 198 -12.55 -11.08 -8.32
N PRO A 199 -13.78 -11.39 -8.78
CA PRO A 199 -14.38 -12.71 -8.55
C PRO A 199 -13.55 -13.86 -9.16
N ALA A 200 -12.96 -13.65 -10.33
CA ALA A 200 -12.18 -14.69 -11.01
C ALA A 200 -10.92 -15.06 -10.22
N GLU A 201 -10.19 -14.05 -9.73
CA GLU A 201 -8.99 -14.26 -8.92
C GLU A 201 -9.33 -14.78 -7.52
N LEU A 202 -10.44 -14.33 -6.94
CA LEU A 202 -10.90 -14.83 -5.64
C LEU A 202 -11.29 -16.32 -5.70
N GLN A 203 -11.87 -16.80 -6.80
CA GLN A 203 -12.15 -18.23 -7.00
C GLN A 203 -10.86 -19.05 -7.13
N LYS A 204 -9.84 -18.53 -7.82
CA LYS A 204 -8.51 -19.16 -7.86
C LYS A 204 -7.89 -19.21 -6.46
N MET A 205 -7.89 -18.09 -5.73
CA MET A 205 -7.41 -18.02 -4.36
C MET A 205 -8.12 -19.03 -3.46
N ALA A 206 -9.44 -19.17 -3.56
CA ALA A 206 -10.22 -20.11 -2.77
C ALA A 206 -9.85 -21.59 -2.98
N SER A 207 -9.24 -21.92 -4.11
CA SER A 207 -8.74 -23.28 -4.44
C SER A 207 -7.28 -23.52 -4.02
N THR A 208 -6.62 -22.52 -3.42
CA THR A 208 -5.22 -22.58 -3.00
C THR A 208 -5.07 -22.28 -1.50
N THR A 209 -3.82 -22.22 -1.01
CA THR A 209 -3.55 -21.79 0.36
C THR A 209 -3.36 -20.30 0.41
N LEU A 210 -4.18 -19.59 1.21
CA LEU A 210 -3.99 -18.17 1.55
C LEU A 210 -2.90 -18.04 2.63
N PHE A 211 -1.85 -17.26 2.36
CA PHE A 211 -0.82 -16.96 3.36
C PHE A 211 -1.23 -15.73 4.16
N VAL A 212 -1.17 -15.84 5.48
CA VAL A 212 -1.64 -14.81 6.40
C VAL A 212 -0.51 -14.47 7.38
N PRO A 213 -0.12 -13.20 7.54
CA PRO A 213 0.89 -12.84 8.52
C PRO A 213 0.37 -12.99 9.94
N ASP A 214 1.18 -13.53 10.83
CA ASP A 214 0.79 -13.89 12.20
C ASP A 214 0.43 -12.69 13.08
N TYR A 215 0.85 -11.48 12.71
CA TYR A 215 0.47 -10.25 13.42
C TYR A 215 -1.05 -9.97 13.39
N VAL A 216 -1.82 -10.62 12.51
CA VAL A 216 -3.30 -10.52 12.54
C VAL A 216 -3.89 -11.04 13.86
N LEU A 217 -3.13 -11.87 14.58
CA LEU A 217 -3.52 -12.36 15.90
C LEU A 217 -3.25 -11.35 17.03
N THR A 218 -2.46 -10.30 16.78
CA THR A 218 -2.07 -9.35 17.82
C THR A 218 -3.25 -8.44 18.19
N LYS A 219 -3.45 -8.22 19.51
CA LYS A 219 -4.42 -7.26 20.06
C LYS A 219 -3.77 -5.88 20.12
N PHE A 220 -3.88 -5.12 19.04
CA PHE A 220 -3.32 -3.77 19.02
C PHE A 220 -4.14 -2.82 19.90
N SER A 221 -3.42 -2.05 20.71
CA SER A 221 -3.98 -0.97 21.51
C SER A 221 -3.86 0.37 20.77
N LYS A 222 -4.73 1.33 21.13
CA LYS A 222 -4.58 2.73 20.69
C LYS A 222 -3.64 3.52 21.60
N ASN A 223 -3.37 3.02 22.81
CA ASN A 223 -2.74 3.77 23.89
C ASN A 223 -1.48 3.08 24.44
N SER A 224 -0.99 2.04 23.78
CA SER A 224 0.13 1.24 24.28
C SER A 224 0.84 0.51 23.15
N ASP A 225 2.14 0.37 23.27
CA ASP A 225 3.02 -0.46 22.44
C ASP A 225 3.03 -1.94 22.87
N ASP A 226 2.23 -2.32 23.87
CA ASP A 226 2.11 -3.71 24.31
C ASP A 226 1.42 -4.57 23.25
N GLU A 227 2.23 -5.23 22.42
CA GLU A 227 1.80 -6.20 21.43
C GLU A 227 1.89 -7.65 21.93
N SER A 228 2.14 -7.86 23.21
CA SER A 228 2.25 -9.20 23.81
C SER A 228 0.92 -9.97 23.81
N LYS A 229 -0.20 -9.25 23.85
CA LYS A 229 -1.53 -9.84 23.87
C LYS A 229 -1.96 -10.31 22.51
N LYS A 230 -2.35 -11.58 22.39
CA LYS A 230 -2.82 -12.19 21.15
C LYS A 230 -4.22 -12.79 21.32
N TYR A 231 -4.96 -12.80 20.23
CA TYR A 231 -6.16 -13.61 20.09
C TYR A 231 -5.75 -15.06 19.85
N PRO A 232 -6.47 -16.05 20.42
CA PRO A 232 -6.32 -17.45 19.99
C PRO A 232 -6.60 -17.56 18.47
N GLU A 233 -5.75 -18.33 17.77
CA GLU A 233 -5.92 -18.55 16.32
C GLU A 233 -7.35 -19.02 15.98
N LYS A 234 -7.87 -20.00 16.77
CA LYS A 234 -9.23 -20.53 16.59
C LYS A 234 -10.34 -19.48 16.67
N GLU A 235 -10.12 -18.37 17.42
CA GLU A 235 -11.10 -17.28 17.53
C GLU A 235 -11.12 -16.43 16.26
N ILE A 236 -9.94 -16.12 15.73
CA ILE A 236 -9.81 -15.31 14.51
C ILE A 236 -10.29 -16.09 13.28
N PHE A 237 -9.95 -17.37 13.19
CA PHE A 237 -10.32 -18.22 12.05
C PHE A 237 -11.61 -19.00 12.22
N GLU A 238 -12.43 -18.65 13.24
CA GLU A 238 -13.71 -19.28 13.48
C GLU A 238 -14.67 -19.16 12.27
N GLY A 239 -15.06 -20.31 11.71
CA GLY A 239 -15.93 -20.38 10.52
C GLY A 239 -15.26 -20.02 9.20
N PHE A 240 -13.94 -19.82 9.17
CA PHE A 240 -13.18 -19.69 7.93
C PHE A 240 -12.83 -21.11 7.42
N THR A 241 -13.30 -21.46 6.22
CA THR A 241 -13.18 -22.82 5.68
C THR A 241 -12.18 -22.94 4.54
N LEU A 242 -11.64 -21.82 4.05
CA LEU A 242 -10.61 -21.85 3.02
C LEU A 242 -9.26 -22.25 3.64
N SER A 243 -8.41 -22.91 2.83
CA SER A 243 -7.06 -23.27 3.26
C SER A 243 -6.24 -22.02 3.56
N TYR A 244 -5.57 -21.99 4.71
CA TYR A 244 -4.66 -20.91 5.07
C TYR A 244 -3.40 -21.41 5.77
N LYS A 245 -2.38 -20.56 5.80
CA LYS A 245 -1.14 -20.79 6.56
C LYS A 245 -0.66 -19.49 7.16
N LEU A 246 -0.44 -19.50 8.48
CA LEU A 246 0.21 -18.39 9.17
C LEU A 246 1.73 -18.39 8.89
N LEU A 247 2.26 -17.21 8.63
CA LEU A 247 3.69 -16.96 8.48
C LEU A 247 4.08 -15.73 9.33
N SER A 248 5.32 -15.69 9.80
CA SER A 248 5.85 -14.41 10.27
C SER A 248 5.95 -13.41 9.11
N LEU A 249 6.03 -12.12 9.41
CA LEU A 249 6.17 -11.09 8.39
C LEU A 249 7.44 -11.31 7.54
N ASP A 250 8.55 -11.70 8.17
CA ASP A 250 9.80 -11.99 7.48
C ASP A 250 9.67 -13.18 6.53
N GLN A 251 9.06 -14.28 7.00
CA GLN A 251 8.78 -15.46 6.16
C GLN A 251 7.89 -15.12 4.97
N LEU A 252 6.90 -14.24 5.17
CA LEU A 252 6.04 -13.79 4.07
C LEU A 252 6.84 -12.97 3.05
N ASN A 253 7.67 -12.02 3.51
CA ASN A 253 8.52 -11.22 2.64
C ASN A 253 9.52 -12.08 1.86
N GLU A 254 10.19 -13.00 2.51
CA GLU A 254 11.10 -13.97 1.85
C GLU A 254 10.37 -14.81 0.80
N LYS A 255 9.15 -15.26 1.13
CA LYS A 255 8.34 -16.03 0.20
C LYS A 255 7.96 -15.20 -1.03
N ILE A 256 7.56 -13.93 -0.87
CA ILE A 256 7.24 -13.06 -2.00
C ILE A 256 8.47 -12.85 -2.91
N VAL A 257 9.64 -12.62 -2.31
CA VAL A 257 10.88 -12.38 -3.08
C VAL A 257 11.36 -13.61 -3.84
N ASN A 258 11.26 -14.80 -3.21
CA ASN A 258 11.92 -16.02 -3.69
C ASN A 258 11.00 -16.99 -4.44
N SER A 259 9.67 -16.82 -4.38
CA SER A 259 8.74 -17.72 -5.06
C SER A 259 8.71 -17.46 -6.56
N SER A 260 8.88 -18.52 -7.34
CA SER A 260 8.65 -18.49 -8.79
C SER A 260 7.19 -18.76 -9.18
N ALA A 261 6.40 -19.35 -8.27
CA ALA A 261 4.98 -19.64 -8.48
C ALA A 261 4.11 -18.57 -7.79
N PRO A 262 3.01 -18.13 -8.43
CA PRO A 262 2.07 -17.20 -7.83
C PRO A 262 1.39 -17.84 -6.61
N PHE A 263 1.12 -17.00 -5.62
CA PHE A 263 0.30 -17.34 -4.47
C PHE A 263 -0.41 -16.08 -3.96
N TYR A 264 -1.42 -16.27 -3.12
CA TYR A 264 -2.18 -15.18 -2.54
C TYR A 264 -1.82 -15.01 -1.07
N TYR A 265 -1.72 -13.74 -0.65
CA TYR A 265 -1.49 -13.43 0.76
C TYR A 265 -2.41 -12.30 1.23
N LEU A 266 -2.76 -12.36 2.50
CA LEU A 266 -3.56 -11.35 3.18
C LEU A 266 -2.65 -10.34 3.87
N LEU A 267 -3.01 -9.07 3.83
CA LEU A 267 -2.49 -8.04 4.73
C LEU A 267 -3.63 -7.37 5.48
N PHE A 268 -3.37 -7.05 6.74
CA PHE A 268 -4.18 -6.20 7.57
C PHE A 268 -3.43 -4.90 7.81
N VAL A 269 -4.02 -3.79 7.44
CA VAL A 269 -3.46 -2.45 7.63
C VAL A 269 -4.39 -1.65 8.51
N LYS A 270 -3.84 -1.10 9.58
CA LYS A 270 -4.52 -0.20 10.51
C LYS A 270 -3.88 1.18 10.41
N THR A 271 -4.71 2.19 10.21
CA THR A 271 -4.38 3.59 10.51
C THR A 271 -5.07 4.01 11.82
N PRO A 272 -4.84 5.19 12.35
CA PRO A 272 -5.55 5.65 13.54
C PRO A 272 -7.08 5.58 13.44
N THR A 273 -7.63 5.80 12.25
CA THR A 273 -9.08 5.92 12.04
C THR A 273 -9.68 4.87 11.13
N GLU A 274 -8.87 3.99 10.53
CA GLU A 274 -9.32 3.12 9.44
C GLU A 274 -8.64 1.75 9.51
N LYS A 275 -9.32 0.76 8.98
CA LYS A 275 -8.81 -0.60 8.79
C LYS A 275 -9.00 -1.04 7.34
N PHE A 276 -7.95 -1.62 6.77
CA PHE A 276 -7.95 -2.26 5.46
C PHE A 276 -7.54 -3.72 5.60
N VAL A 277 -8.27 -4.60 4.92
CA VAL A 277 -7.91 -6.01 4.78
C VAL A 277 -7.81 -6.29 3.30
N THR A 278 -6.61 -6.62 2.83
CA THR A 278 -6.35 -6.88 1.42
C THR A 278 -5.94 -8.32 1.19
N VAL A 279 -6.27 -8.85 0.01
CA VAL A 279 -5.64 -10.05 -0.54
C VAL A 279 -4.95 -9.67 -1.83
N THR A 280 -3.68 -10.04 -1.93
CA THR A 280 -2.78 -9.66 -3.02
C THR A 280 -2.24 -10.90 -3.73
N ASP A 281 -2.19 -10.85 -5.05
CA ASP A 281 -1.40 -11.79 -5.86
C ASP A 281 0.08 -11.45 -5.72
N SER A 282 0.89 -12.40 -5.26
CA SER A 282 2.31 -12.18 -4.95
C SER A 282 3.18 -11.92 -6.18
N GLN A 283 2.75 -12.31 -7.36
CA GLN A 283 3.53 -12.19 -8.59
C GLN A 283 3.32 -10.85 -9.27
N THR A 284 2.06 -10.38 -9.28
CA THR A 284 1.67 -9.15 -10.00
C THR A 284 1.54 -7.94 -9.10
N GLY A 285 1.41 -8.15 -7.79
CA GLY A 285 1.05 -7.12 -6.82
C GLY A 285 -0.42 -6.71 -6.91
N GLU A 286 -1.22 -7.33 -7.76
CA GLU A 286 -2.65 -7.01 -7.89
C GLU A 286 -3.39 -7.32 -6.60
N ILE A 287 -4.10 -6.31 -6.08
CA ILE A 287 -5.02 -6.51 -4.97
C ILE A 287 -6.34 -7.01 -5.52
N ILE A 288 -6.65 -8.27 -5.22
CA ILE A 288 -7.85 -8.97 -5.70
C ILE A 288 -9.04 -8.82 -4.74
N TYR A 289 -8.78 -8.42 -3.51
CA TYR A 289 -9.79 -8.14 -2.48
C TYR A 289 -9.34 -6.99 -1.60
N LEU A 290 -10.24 -6.08 -1.30
CA LEU A 290 -10.11 -5.08 -0.25
C LEU A 290 -11.42 -4.94 0.51
N GLY A 291 -11.36 -5.19 1.82
CA GLY A 291 -12.36 -4.82 2.80
C GLY A 291 -11.92 -3.57 3.56
N TYR A 292 -12.80 -2.58 3.64
CA TYR A 292 -12.60 -1.32 4.38
C TYR A 292 -13.53 -1.24 5.58
N THR A 293 -13.00 -0.76 6.72
CA THR A 293 -13.81 -0.51 7.92
C THR A 293 -13.34 0.75 8.62
N ALA A 294 -14.23 1.73 8.78
CA ALA A 294 -13.95 2.91 9.58
C ALA A 294 -13.86 2.57 11.08
N SER A 295 -13.02 3.29 11.79
CA SER A 295 -12.88 3.26 13.27
C SER A 295 -12.57 1.89 13.90
N ALA A 296 -12.05 0.93 13.13
CA ALA A 296 -11.68 -0.37 13.63
C ALA A 296 -10.17 -0.47 13.90
N THR A 297 -9.78 -1.16 14.97
CA THR A 297 -8.39 -1.20 15.44
C THR A 297 -7.75 -2.58 15.37
N ASN A 298 -8.54 -3.65 15.26
CA ASN A 298 -8.03 -5.01 15.27
C ASN A 298 -8.64 -5.84 14.14
N PHE A 299 -7.88 -6.82 13.68
CA PHE A 299 -8.37 -7.86 12.81
C PHE A 299 -9.35 -8.77 13.57
N LYS A 300 -10.40 -9.24 12.92
CA LYS A 300 -11.46 -10.05 13.53
C LYS A 300 -11.91 -11.18 12.60
N SER A 301 -12.54 -12.21 13.15
CA SER A 301 -13.14 -13.30 12.36
C SER A 301 -14.17 -12.78 11.32
N ALA A 302 -14.84 -11.67 11.60
CA ALA A 302 -15.76 -11.03 10.66
C ALA A 302 -15.08 -10.62 9.34
N ASP A 303 -13.80 -10.23 9.38
CA ASP A 303 -13.04 -9.84 8.19
C ASP A 303 -12.81 -11.05 7.26
N LEU A 304 -12.46 -12.20 7.86
CA LEU A 304 -12.30 -13.46 7.11
C LEU A 304 -13.64 -13.99 6.59
N LYS A 305 -14.72 -13.87 7.36
CA LYS A 305 -16.07 -14.24 6.93
C LYS A 305 -16.53 -13.40 5.72
N ALA A 306 -16.21 -12.10 5.72
CA ALA A 306 -16.49 -11.21 4.59
C ALA A 306 -15.70 -11.61 3.34
N LEU A 307 -14.39 -11.84 3.48
CA LEU A 307 -13.54 -12.35 2.40
C LEU A 307 -14.09 -13.67 1.83
N GLN A 308 -14.35 -14.66 2.69
CA GLN A 308 -14.86 -15.96 2.28
C GLN A 308 -16.20 -15.84 1.55
N LYS A 309 -17.14 -15.05 2.09
CA LYS A 309 -18.44 -14.81 1.44
C LYS A 309 -18.28 -14.24 0.04
N THR A 310 -17.28 -13.39 -0.18
CA THR A 310 -17.01 -12.82 -1.50
C THR A 310 -16.36 -13.83 -2.43
N ALA A 311 -15.40 -14.62 -1.91
CA ALA A 311 -14.65 -15.61 -2.70
C ALA A 311 -15.49 -16.82 -3.17
N VAL A 312 -16.53 -17.19 -2.41
CA VAL A 312 -17.39 -18.36 -2.75
C VAL A 312 -18.71 -17.97 -3.41
N LYS A 313 -18.97 -16.69 -3.66
CA LYS A 313 -20.13 -16.27 -4.47
C LYS A 313 -19.97 -16.80 -5.90
N LYS A 314 -20.96 -17.62 -6.32
CA LYS A 314 -21.11 -18.10 -7.69
C LYS A 314 -21.71 -17.02 -8.58
#